data_92ee450fffb00378c653cbc402d06490
#
_entry.id   92ee450fffb00378c653cbc402d06490
#
_cell.length_a   1.000
_cell.length_b   1.000
_cell.length_c   1.000
_cell.angle_alpha   90.00
_cell.angle_beta   90.00
_cell.angle_gamma   90.00
#
_symmetry.space_group_name_H-M   'P 1'
#
loop_
_entity.id
_entity.type
_entity.pdbx_description
1 polymer ?
#
loop_
_entity_poly.entity_id
_entity_poly.type
_entity_poly.pdbx_seq_one_letter_code
_entity_poly.pdbx_strand_id
1 'polypeptide(L)'
;MTHDYKRNGTTDLYAALNIATGKMLTDCRERHTAKDFVRFLRVIDRNVPAGLDVHLVLDNLSAHKAPEVQAWLAHPKRGRFHMHFTPTSSSWVNLVERWFKELTDKRLRRGTFNSVPALIEAIELWVAHWNEDPRPFVWHTPAADIIAKVRRGRTALAQPNSPTDH
;
A
#
# COMPACT_ATOMS: atom_id res chain seq x y z
N MET A 1 -27.11 7.03 -30.96
CA MET A 1 -27.33 6.79 -29.51
C MET A 1 -26.10 7.23 -28.74
N THR A 2 -26.15 8.38 -28.14
CA THR A 2 -25.14 8.84 -27.20
C THR A 2 -25.43 8.18 -25.87
N HIS A 3 -24.59 7.23 -25.47
CA HIS A 3 -24.59 6.72 -24.12
C HIS A 3 -23.94 7.77 -23.22
N ASP A 4 -24.74 8.55 -22.52
CA ASP A 4 -24.27 9.37 -21.43
C ASP A 4 -23.74 8.47 -20.33
N TYR A 5 -22.42 8.29 -20.30
CA TYR A 5 -21.73 7.64 -19.20
C TYR A 5 -21.75 8.59 -18.00
N LYS A 6 -22.74 8.41 -17.14
CA LYS A 6 -22.83 9.15 -15.89
C LYS A 6 -21.74 8.69 -14.95
N ARG A 7 -20.66 9.45 -14.88
CA ARG A 7 -19.60 9.25 -13.89
C ARG A 7 -20.15 9.60 -12.52
N ASN A 8 -20.44 8.59 -11.69
CA ASN A 8 -20.91 8.76 -10.32
C ASN A 8 -19.82 9.12 -9.32
N GLY A 9 -18.65 9.56 -9.80
CA GLY A 9 -17.48 9.87 -9.00
C GLY A 9 -16.50 8.74 -8.91
N THR A 10 -15.36 9.01 -8.30
CA THR A 10 -14.25 8.05 -8.08
C THR A 10 -13.75 8.13 -6.65
N THR A 11 -13.18 7.06 -6.16
CA THR A 11 -12.43 7.02 -4.90
C THR A 11 -11.10 6.31 -5.11
N ASP A 12 -10.07 6.76 -4.41
CA ASP A 12 -8.77 6.10 -4.35
C ASP A 12 -8.69 5.25 -3.08
N LEU A 13 -8.25 4.02 -3.23
CA LEU A 13 -8.09 3.08 -2.14
C LEU A 13 -6.62 2.94 -1.76
N TYR A 14 -6.30 3.33 -0.53
CA TYR A 14 -5.04 2.98 0.11
C TYR A 14 -5.18 1.65 0.84
N ALA A 15 -4.20 0.79 0.69
CA ALA A 15 -4.18 -0.50 1.37
C ALA A 15 -2.78 -0.85 1.87
N ALA A 16 -2.70 -1.37 3.09
CA ALA A 16 -1.48 -1.91 3.67
C ALA A 16 -1.73 -3.33 4.18
N LEU A 17 -0.95 -4.27 3.70
CA LEU A 17 -0.98 -5.67 4.13
C LEU A 17 0.01 -5.88 5.27
N ASN A 18 -0.50 -6.34 6.42
CA ASN A 18 0.34 -6.87 7.47
C ASN A 18 0.75 -8.30 7.12
N ILE A 19 2.00 -8.51 6.74
CA ILE A 19 2.49 -9.82 6.30
C ILE A 19 2.51 -10.87 7.42
N ALA A 20 2.62 -10.44 8.67
CA ALA A 20 2.65 -11.36 9.81
C ALA A 20 1.27 -11.92 10.14
N THR A 21 0.21 -11.13 9.99
CA THR A 21 -1.16 -11.51 10.35
C THR A 21 -2.05 -11.78 9.13
N GLY A 22 -1.68 -11.28 7.96
CA GLY A 22 -2.52 -11.30 6.76
C GLY A 22 -3.63 -10.25 6.77
N LYS A 23 -3.76 -9.44 7.83
CA LYS A 23 -4.77 -8.39 7.92
C LYS A 23 -4.45 -7.20 7.02
N MET A 24 -5.50 -6.57 6.52
CA MET A 24 -5.43 -5.37 5.71
C MET A 24 -5.85 -4.15 6.51
N LEU A 25 -5.10 -3.05 6.36
CA LEU A 25 -5.55 -1.70 6.70
C LEU A 25 -5.87 -0.97 5.41
N THR A 26 -7.02 -0.32 5.37
CA THR A 26 -7.46 0.42 4.18
C THR A 26 -7.99 1.80 4.54
N ASP A 27 -7.90 2.70 3.59
CA ASP A 27 -8.49 4.02 3.67
C ASP A 27 -8.91 4.48 2.27
N CYS A 28 -10.16 4.91 2.15
CA CYS A 28 -10.69 5.45 0.90
C CYS A 28 -10.62 6.98 0.94
N ARG A 29 -10.04 7.58 -0.11
CA ARG A 29 -9.88 9.02 -0.25
C ARG A 29 -10.35 9.48 -1.64
N GLU A 30 -10.67 10.76 -1.75
CA GLU A 30 -11.10 11.34 -3.03
C GLU A 30 -9.95 11.42 -4.04
N ARG A 31 -8.73 11.56 -3.55
CA ARG A 31 -7.52 11.77 -4.36
C ARG A 31 -6.35 10.97 -3.82
N HIS A 32 -5.37 10.77 -4.69
CA HIS A 32 -4.10 10.11 -4.38
C HIS A 32 -2.96 11.14 -4.30
N THR A 33 -3.08 12.11 -3.40
CA THR A 33 -2.08 13.15 -3.18
C THR A 33 -1.09 12.77 -2.08
N ALA A 34 0.02 13.51 -1.98
CA ALA A 34 0.96 13.35 -0.88
C ALA A 34 0.31 13.56 0.49
N LYS A 35 -0.63 14.49 0.60
CA LYS A 35 -1.40 14.72 1.83
C LYS A 35 -2.29 13.52 2.19
N ASP A 36 -2.91 12.91 1.21
CA ASP A 36 -3.72 11.71 1.40
C ASP A 36 -2.86 10.53 1.84
N PHE A 37 -1.67 10.40 1.28
CA PHE A 37 -0.70 9.40 1.72
C PHE A 37 -0.26 9.62 3.18
N VAL A 38 0.01 10.85 3.59
CA VAL A 38 0.30 11.16 5.00
C VAL A 38 -0.86 10.79 5.91
N ARG A 39 -2.10 11.04 5.50
CA ARG A 39 -3.28 10.60 6.26
C ARG A 39 -3.32 9.08 6.43
N PHE A 40 -2.98 8.35 5.39
CA PHE A 40 -2.89 6.90 5.47
C PHE A 40 -1.76 6.43 6.39
N LEU A 41 -0.60 7.07 6.37
CA LEU A 41 0.47 6.81 7.34
C LEU A 41 0.01 7.02 8.78
N ARG A 42 -0.85 8.01 9.03
CA ARG A 42 -1.47 8.22 10.35
C ARG A 42 -2.44 7.09 10.73
N VAL A 43 -3.15 6.53 9.77
CA VAL A 43 -4.00 5.35 10.01
C VAL A 43 -3.13 4.18 10.44
N ILE A 44 -2.02 3.94 9.77
CA ILE A 44 -1.06 2.88 10.16
C ILE A 44 -0.50 3.15 11.55
N ASP A 45 -0.09 4.38 11.83
CA ASP A 45 0.48 4.78 13.13
C ASP A 45 -0.47 4.51 14.30
N ARG A 46 -1.76 4.77 14.11
CA ARG A 46 -2.79 4.52 15.14
C ARG A 46 -3.11 3.03 15.32
N ASN A 47 -2.89 2.21 14.31
CA ASN A 47 -3.25 0.79 14.33
C ASN A 47 -2.09 -0.14 14.69
N VAL A 48 -0.87 0.39 14.78
CA VAL A 48 0.30 -0.39 15.22
C VAL A 48 0.66 0.01 16.65
N PRO A 49 0.84 -0.96 17.56
CA PRO A 49 1.24 -0.65 18.95
C PRO A 49 2.46 0.25 19.03
N ALA A 50 2.44 1.21 19.96
CA ALA A 50 3.42 2.28 20.06
C ALA A 50 4.88 1.81 20.27
N GLY A 51 5.08 0.63 20.87
CA GLY A 51 6.40 0.08 21.13
C GLY A 51 7.03 -0.70 19.97
N LEU A 52 6.35 -0.80 18.82
CA LEU A 52 6.82 -1.55 17.68
C LEU A 52 7.34 -0.65 16.57
N ASP A 53 8.42 -1.07 15.93
CA ASP A 53 8.87 -0.48 14.67
C ASP A 53 7.93 -0.82 13.53
N VAL A 54 7.79 0.11 12.59
CA VAL A 54 6.98 -0.05 11.39
C VAL A 54 7.88 -0.03 10.18
N HIS A 55 8.01 -1.17 9.52
CA HIS A 55 8.72 -1.30 8.26
C HIS A 55 7.72 -1.35 7.13
N LEU A 56 7.73 -0.34 6.26
CA LEU A 56 6.86 -0.26 5.09
C LEU A 56 7.66 -0.56 3.83
N VAL A 57 7.22 -1.58 3.11
CA VAL A 57 7.72 -1.90 1.77
C VAL A 57 6.71 -1.36 0.77
N LEU A 58 7.13 -0.48 -0.09
CA LEU A 58 6.27 0.22 -1.04
C LEU A 58 6.99 0.48 -2.36
N ASP A 59 6.21 0.74 -3.40
CA ASP A 59 6.76 1.07 -4.69
C ASP A 59 7.40 2.48 -4.71
N ASN A 60 8.22 2.73 -5.72
CA ASN A 60 8.98 3.96 -5.86
C ASN A 60 8.15 5.09 -6.51
N LEU A 61 6.92 5.32 -6.02
CA LEU A 61 6.07 6.39 -6.50
C LEU A 61 6.52 7.75 -5.95
N SER A 62 6.53 8.78 -6.80
CA SER A 62 6.99 10.13 -6.41
C SER A 62 6.20 10.72 -5.24
N ALA A 63 4.89 10.45 -5.16
CA ALA A 63 4.04 10.90 -4.06
C ALA A 63 4.49 10.36 -2.70
N HIS A 64 5.11 9.18 -2.65
CA HIS A 64 5.62 8.59 -1.43
C HIS A 64 6.90 9.27 -0.89
N LYS A 65 7.56 10.06 -1.74
CA LYS A 65 8.79 10.79 -1.42
C LYS A 65 8.59 12.30 -1.38
N ALA A 66 7.36 12.76 -1.45
CA ALA A 66 7.05 14.20 -1.46
C ALA A 66 7.51 14.91 -0.18
N PRO A 67 7.75 16.24 -0.23
CA PRO A 67 8.18 17.01 0.95
C PRO A 67 7.26 16.85 2.16
N GLU A 68 5.95 16.74 1.97
CA GLU A 68 4.97 16.55 3.03
C GLU A 68 5.17 15.22 3.77
N VAL A 69 5.53 14.17 3.04
CA VAL A 69 5.83 12.85 3.59
C VAL A 69 7.12 12.90 4.39
N GLN A 70 8.17 13.53 3.84
CA GLN A 70 9.45 13.69 4.52
C GLN A 70 9.31 14.51 5.81
N ALA A 71 8.55 15.58 5.79
CA ALA A 71 8.27 16.41 6.94
C ALA A 71 7.54 15.62 8.04
N TRP A 72 6.57 14.80 7.67
CA TRP A 72 5.87 13.95 8.62
C TRP A 72 6.79 12.90 9.26
N LEU A 73 7.64 12.26 8.47
CA LEU A 73 8.60 11.24 8.92
C LEU A 73 9.72 11.85 9.79
N ALA A 74 10.07 13.11 9.58
CA ALA A 74 11.14 13.79 10.31
C ALA A 74 10.79 14.08 11.77
N HIS A 75 9.53 14.01 12.17
CA HIS A 75 9.12 14.27 13.54
C HIS A 75 9.67 13.17 14.47
N PRO A 76 10.25 13.53 15.67
CA PRO A 76 10.89 12.56 16.57
C PRO A 76 10.01 11.38 16.99
N LYS A 77 8.70 11.62 17.15
CA LYS A 77 7.73 10.56 17.49
C LYS A 77 7.52 9.52 16.39
N ARG A 78 8.03 9.75 15.19
CA ARG A 78 7.88 8.87 14.01
C ARG A 78 9.18 8.17 13.63
N GLY A 79 10.19 8.21 14.48
CA GLY A 79 11.45 7.48 14.27
C GLY A 79 11.29 5.97 14.15
N ARG A 80 10.15 5.44 14.56
CA ARG A 80 9.81 4.01 14.38
C ARG A 80 9.42 3.62 12.97
N PHE A 81 9.17 4.57 12.06
CA PHE A 81 8.83 4.33 10.66
C PHE A 81 10.08 4.18 9.80
N HIS A 82 10.17 3.07 9.09
CA HIS A 82 11.26 2.74 8.18
C HIS A 82 10.69 2.46 6.80
N MET A 83 10.96 3.35 5.85
CA MET A 83 10.44 3.26 4.49
C MET A 83 11.44 2.52 3.60
N HIS A 84 10.97 1.48 2.92
CA HIS A 84 11.76 0.66 2.02
C HIS A 84 11.13 0.71 0.62
N PHE A 85 11.72 1.50 -0.26
CA PHE A 85 11.23 1.64 -1.63
C PHE A 85 11.77 0.53 -2.52
N THR A 86 10.89 -0.09 -3.30
CA THR A 86 11.22 -1.17 -4.23
C THR A 86 10.94 -0.77 -5.67
N PRO A 87 11.57 -1.43 -6.65
CA PRO A 87 11.13 -1.32 -8.04
C PRO A 87 9.67 -1.78 -8.21
N THR A 88 8.98 -1.19 -9.17
CA THR A 88 7.55 -1.43 -9.44
C THR A 88 7.19 -2.89 -9.71
N SER A 89 8.16 -3.70 -10.15
CA SER A 89 7.96 -5.13 -10.48
C SER A 89 8.43 -6.10 -9.41
N SER A 90 8.63 -5.64 -8.17
CA SER A 90 9.11 -6.54 -7.12
C SER A 90 8.00 -7.49 -6.65
N SER A 91 8.38 -8.72 -6.29
CA SER A 91 7.44 -9.75 -5.82
C SER A 91 6.67 -9.36 -4.54
N TRP A 92 7.20 -8.43 -3.76
CA TRP A 92 6.58 -7.95 -2.52
C TRP A 92 5.38 -7.04 -2.78
N VAL A 93 5.48 -6.18 -3.79
CA VAL A 93 4.37 -5.33 -4.25
C VAL A 93 3.27 -6.19 -4.88
N ASN A 94 3.63 -7.29 -5.54
CA ASN A 94 2.69 -8.21 -6.17
C ASN A 94 1.67 -8.84 -5.20
N LEU A 95 1.98 -8.94 -3.91
CA LEU A 95 1.04 -9.44 -2.91
C LEU A 95 -0.14 -8.50 -2.72
N VAL A 96 0.13 -7.21 -2.63
CA VAL A 96 -0.92 -6.19 -2.52
C VAL A 96 -1.69 -6.10 -3.84
N GLU A 97 -1.01 -6.17 -4.97
CA GLU A 97 -1.65 -6.20 -6.29
C GLU A 97 -2.59 -7.41 -6.44
N ARG A 98 -2.20 -8.57 -5.95
CA ARG A 98 -3.05 -9.76 -5.93
C ARG A 98 -4.30 -9.55 -5.08
N TRP A 99 -4.15 -8.94 -3.93
CA TRP A 99 -5.28 -8.61 -3.07
C TRP A 99 -6.26 -7.64 -3.77
N PHE A 100 -5.75 -6.59 -4.42
CA PHE A 100 -6.57 -5.67 -5.22
C PHE A 100 -7.30 -6.39 -6.35
N LYS A 101 -6.63 -7.34 -6.99
CA LYS A 101 -7.25 -8.15 -8.05
C LYS A 101 -8.40 -8.99 -7.49
N GLU A 102 -8.24 -9.62 -6.33
CA GLU A 102 -9.31 -10.38 -5.68
C GLU A 102 -10.49 -9.48 -5.31
N LEU A 103 -10.25 -8.31 -4.75
CA LEU A 103 -11.30 -7.34 -4.46
C LEU A 103 -12.05 -6.96 -5.74
N THR A 104 -11.32 -6.64 -6.79
CA THR A 104 -11.91 -6.25 -8.08
C THR A 104 -12.75 -7.38 -8.67
N ASP A 105 -12.20 -8.58 -8.77
CA ASP A 105 -12.84 -9.71 -9.45
C ASP A 105 -14.02 -10.27 -8.66
N LYS A 106 -13.90 -10.36 -7.34
CA LYS A 106 -14.92 -10.98 -6.48
C LYS A 106 -16.01 -10.04 -6.01
N ARG A 107 -15.75 -8.75 -5.94
CA ARG A 107 -16.69 -7.78 -5.38
C ARG A 107 -17.04 -6.64 -6.34
N LEU A 108 -16.05 -5.92 -6.87
CA LEU A 108 -16.31 -4.68 -7.60
C LEU A 108 -16.91 -4.92 -8.99
N ARG A 109 -16.48 -5.92 -9.73
CA ARG A 109 -17.03 -6.24 -11.05
C ARG A 109 -18.44 -6.80 -11.02
N ARG A 110 -18.83 -7.43 -9.91
CA ARG A 110 -20.14 -8.06 -9.74
C ARG A 110 -21.19 -7.13 -9.12
N GLY A 111 -20.74 -5.97 -8.64
CA GLY A 111 -21.62 -4.99 -7.99
C GLY A 111 -21.99 -3.84 -8.91
N THR A 112 -23.19 -3.30 -8.68
CA THR A 112 -23.61 -2.04 -9.24
C THR A 112 -23.64 -1.01 -8.10
N PHE A 113 -22.86 0.05 -8.23
CA PHE A 113 -22.75 1.08 -7.21
C PHE A 113 -23.36 2.40 -7.72
N ASN A 114 -24.37 2.89 -7.03
CA ASN A 114 -25.07 4.10 -7.40
C ASN A 114 -24.41 5.39 -6.90
N SER A 115 -23.44 5.25 -5.99
CA SER A 115 -22.74 6.40 -5.41
C SER A 115 -21.35 5.97 -4.90
N VAL A 116 -20.47 6.97 -4.71
CA VAL A 116 -19.16 6.75 -4.08
C VAL A 116 -19.30 6.23 -2.64
N PRO A 117 -20.17 6.77 -1.79
CA PRO A 117 -20.40 6.20 -0.46
C PRO A 117 -20.80 4.72 -0.47
N ALA A 118 -21.65 4.31 -1.41
CA ALA A 118 -22.03 2.90 -1.55
C ALA A 118 -20.85 2.01 -1.95
N LEU A 119 -19.98 2.49 -2.83
CA LEU A 119 -18.75 1.80 -3.21
C LEU A 119 -17.79 1.67 -2.01
N ILE A 120 -17.58 2.73 -1.26
CA ILE A 120 -16.72 2.73 -0.06
C ILE A 120 -17.24 1.74 0.97
N GLU A 121 -18.54 1.73 1.25
CA GLU A 121 -19.16 0.77 2.17
C GLU A 121 -18.93 -0.67 1.73
N ALA A 122 -19.08 -0.97 0.45
CA ALA A 122 -18.83 -2.31 -0.08
C ALA A 122 -17.35 -2.73 0.07
N ILE A 123 -16.42 -1.83 -0.13
CA ILE A 123 -14.99 -2.08 0.09
C ILE A 123 -14.71 -2.33 1.57
N GLU A 124 -15.23 -1.51 2.45
CA GLU A 124 -15.03 -1.63 3.90
C GLU A 124 -15.61 -2.94 4.44
N LEU A 125 -16.80 -3.34 3.98
CA LEU A 125 -17.40 -4.63 4.35
C LEU A 125 -16.56 -5.81 3.87
N TRP A 126 -16.03 -5.74 2.65
CA TRP A 126 -15.17 -6.78 2.11
C TRP A 126 -13.86 -6.90 2.88
N VAL A 127 -13.27 -5.77 3.27
CA VAL A 127 -12.07 -5.73 4.11
C VAL A 127 -12.34 -6.28 5.51
N ALA A 128 -13.46 -5.91 6.13
CA ALA A 128 -13.85 -6.44 7.43
C ALA A 128 -14.01 -7.95 7.40
N HIS A 129 -14.65 -8.48 6.36
CA HIS A 129 -14.78 -9.92 6.14
C HIS A 129 -13.42 -10.61 5.92
N TRP A 130 -12.55 -10.01 5.12
CA TRP A 130 -11.17 -10.49 4.94
C TRP A 130 -10.43 -10.59 6.26
N ASN A 131 -10.55 -9.58 7.12
CA ASN A 131 -9.84 -9.49 8.41
C ASN A 131 -10.42 -10.41 9.50
N GLU A 132 -11.61 -10.98 9.32
CA GLU A 132 -12.17 -11.98 10.25
C GLU A 132 -11.40 -13.31 10.19
N ASP A 133 -10.99 -13.72 8.99
CA ASP A 133 -10.17 -14.92 8.76
C ASP A 133 -9.01 -14.57 7.80
N PRO A 134 -8.06 -13.75 8.25
CA PRO A 134 -6.95 -13.36 7.42
C PRO A 134 -6.06 -14.56 7.14
N ARG A 135 -5.72 -14.76 5.88
CA ARG A 135 -4.77 -15.80 5.49
C ARG A 135 -3.37 -15.21 5.54
N PRO A 136 -2.59 -15.48 6.61
CA PRO A 136 -1.22 -15.04 6.63
C PRO A 136 -0.49 -15.69 5.46
N PHE A 137 0.31 -14.89 4.75
CA PHE A 137 1.23 -15.48 3.80
C PHE A 137 2.24 -16.28 4.61
N VAL A 138 2.35 -17.57 4.32
CA VAL A 138 3.34 -18.42 4.96
C VAL A 138 4.70 -18.06 4.38
N TRP A 139 5.33 -17.05 4.99
CA TRP A 139 6.68 -16.69 4.68
C TRP A 139 7.61 -17.58 5.52
N HIS A 140 8.38 -18.42 4.83
CA HIS A 140 9.46 -19.14 5.48
C HIS A 140 10.66 -18.23 5.77
N THR A 141 10.58 -16.96 5.37
CA THR A 141 11.67 -16.00 5.45
C THR A 141 11.37 -14.94 6.52
N PRO A 142 12.25 -14.73 7.51
CA PRO A 142 12.10 -13.68 8.51
C PRO A 142 11.98 -12.28 7.88
N ALA A 143 11.25 -11.38 8.54
CA ALA A 143 11.08 -10.01 8.07
C ALA A 143 12.42 -9.28 7.82
N ALA A 144 13.44 -9.55 8.64
CA ALA A 144 14.77 -9.00 8.46
C ALA A 144 15.40 -9.38 7.11
N ASP A 145 15.20 -10.60 6.63
CA ASP A 145 15.73 -11.08 5.35
C ASP A 145 14.98 -10.42 4.18
N ILE A 146 13.68 -10.19 4.33
CA ILE A 146 12.87 -9.46 3.35
C ILE A 146 13.41 -8.04 3.19
N ILE A 147 13.60 -7.34 4.30
CA ILE A 147 14.15 -5.98 4.32
C ILE A 147 15.55 -5.94 3.71
N ALA A 148 16.40 -6.91 4.03
CA ALA A 148 17.75 -7.03 3.47
C ALA A 148 17.71 -7.22 1.94
N LYS A 149 16.79 -8.03 1.41
CA LYS A 149 16.61 -8.22 -0.03
C LYS A 149 16.16 -6.93 -0.73
N VAL A 150 15.22 -6.20 -0.13
CA VAL A 150 14.76 -4.90 -0.65
C VAL A 150 15.91 -3.91 -0.71
N ARG A 151 16.72 -3.81 0.34
CA ARG A 151 17.90 -2.93 0.39
C ARG A 151 18.94 -3.28 -0.67
N ARG A 152 19.22 -4.57 -0.89
CA ARG A 152 20.16 -5.04 -1.94
C ARG A 152 19.67 -4.67 -3.33
N GLY A 153 18.38 -4.88 -3.62
CA GLY A 153 17.78 -4.50 -4.89
C GLY A 153 17.89 -3.00 -5.14
N ARG A 154 17.70 -2.19 -4.11
CA ARG A 154 17.85 -0.73 -4.18
C ARG A 154 19.29 -0.31 -4.46
N THR A 155 20.26 -0.95 -3.83
CA THR A 155 21.69 -0.68 -4.06
C THR A 155 22.10 -1.02 -5.48
N ALA A 156 21.66 -2.16 -6.02
CA ALA A 156 21.91 -2.57 -7.39
C ALA A 156 21.38 -1.57 -8.43
N LEU A 157 20.21 -0.97 -8.16
CA LEU A 157 19.64 0.07 -9.03
C LEU A 157 20.34 1.42 -8.93
N ALA A 158 20.99 1.70 -7.80
CA ALA A 158 21.72 2.95 -7.57
C ALA A 158 23.15 2.93 -8.15
N GLN A 159 23.68 1.77 -8.53
CA GLN A 159 24.97 1.66 -9.18
C GLN A 159 24.83 2.03 -10.66
N PRO A 160 25.52 3.09 -11.15
CA PRO A 160 25.56 3.35 -12.58
C PRO A 160 26.24 2.17 -13.27
N ASN A 161 25.67 1.72 -14.39
CA ASN A 161 26.33 0.77 -15.26
C ASN A 161 27.73 1.32 -15.60
N SER A 162 28.77 0.68 -15.10
CA SER A 162 30.12 0.97 -15.55
C SER A 162 30.18 0.61 -17.02
N PRO A 163 30.64 1.53 -17.89
CA PRO A 163 30.83 1.19 -19.29
C PRO A 163 31.84 0.04 -19.35
N THR A 164 31.44 -1.07 -19.94
CA THR A 164 32.39 -2.10 -20.35
C THR A 164 33.28 -1.49 -21.42
N ASP A 165 34.50 -1.15 -21.06
CA ASP A 165 35.55 -0.87 -22.02
C ASP A 165 35.80 -2.14 -22.85
N HIS A 166 35.54 -2.00 -24.14
CA HIS A 166 36.03 -2.90 -25.17
C HIS A 166 37.13 -2.20 -25.93
#